data_75c8e34255c5dc35b656ceb061850821
#
_entry.id   75c8e34255c5dc35b656ceb061850821
#
_cell.length_a   1.000
_cell.length_b   1.000
_cell.length_c   1.000
_cell.angle_alpha   90.00
_cell.angle_beta   90.00
_cell.angle_gamma   90.00
#
_symmetry.space_group_name_H-M   'P 1'
#
loop_
_entity.id
_entity.type
_entity.pdbx_description
1 polymer ?
#
loop_
_entity_poly.entity_id
_entity_poly.type
_entity_poly.pdbx_seq_one_letter_code
_entity_poly.pdbx_strand_id
1 'polypeptide(L)'
;MIELDHDNNISITIFENEYNTTPVQNTDTTVSFLYSVLSKPKVGPKKSNMCFVGGQVYPKRNNKNTLNRSVLTFDFDEMPPYFNLFEHVRERFMFGFAVYSTHNHTEEKPRMRLVIPLDKPYELSPQEYRAAIQYITNDVLELDCLDPASEVLSQVMFLPTCEDPNIYEFDYVDEEIFILDEILDRLEVIAQASTEDVQSNEYWLDILRGKGEGGRNQSCAQLTGHLLRRFIDPYVAYEIVNMWNERNNPPLPQKELDTTFNSILRTEQTRRNEDKVVMSKEPIIRS
;
A
#
# COMPACT_ATOMS: atom_id res chain seq x y z
N MET A 1 29.63 -1.25 -9.34
CA MET A 1 28.80 -1.34 -8.13
C MET A 1 28.21 0.06 -7.98
N ILE A 2 26.93 0.18 -7.64
CA ILE A 2 26.30 1.47 -7.35
C ILE A 2 26.91 1.97 -6.04
N GLU A 3 27.27 3.25 -5.98
CA GLU A 3 27.73 3.94 -4.78
C GLU A 3 26.64 4.93 -4.39
N LEU A 4 26.27 4.99 -3.11
CA LEU A 4 25.24 5.85 -2.56
C LEU A 4 25.84 6.73 -1.47
N ASP A 5 25.43 7.98 -1.43
CA ASP A 5 25.77 8.91 -0.34
C ASP A 5 24.98 8.54 0.94
N HIS A 6 23.75 8.02 0.76
CA HIS A 6 22.85 7.58 1.83
C HIS A 6 22.73 6.03 1.84
N ASP A 7 23.85 5.32 1.92
CA ASP A 7 23.82 3.85 2.02
C ASP A 7 23.45 3.39 3.44
N ASN A 8 22.78 2.24 3.55
CA ASN A 8 22.38 1.67 4.84
C ASN A 8 22.48 0.14 4.82
N ASN A 9 22.64 -0.45 6.01
CA ASN A 9 22.58 -1.88 6.19
C ASN A 9 21.15 -2.39 6.16
N ILE A 10 20.89 -3.40 5.37
CA ILE A 10 19.62 -4.08 5.23
C ILE A 10 19.78 -5.59 5.34
N SER A 11 18.71 -6.27 5.71
CA SER A 11 18.65 -7.74 5.68
C SER A 11 17.70 -8.20 4.59
N ILE A 12 18.09 -9.19 3.81
CA ILE A 12 17.24 -9.84 2.81
C ILE A 12 17.31 -11.36 2.96
N THR A 13 16.22 -12.03 2.65
CA THR A 13 16.16 -13.49 2.57
C THR A 13 15.93 -13.92 1.14
N ILE A 14 16.81 -14.78 0.63
CA ILE A 14 16.77 -15.28 -0.75
C ILE A 14 16.07 -16.65 -0.80
N PHE A 15 15.24 -16.82 -1.82
CA PHE A 15 14.53 -18.06 -2.13
C PHE A 15 14.83 -18.47 -3.58
N GLU A 16 14.86 -19.77 -3.83
CA GLU A 16 15.11 -20.31 -5.17
C GLU A 16 14.02 -19.91 -6.18
N ASN A 17 12.76 -19.89 -5.72
CA ASN A 17 11.58 -19.50 -6.51
C ASN A 17 10.41 -19.14 -5.57
N GLU A 18 9.28 -18.70 -6.15
CA GLU A 18 8.11 -18.30 -5.38
C GLU A 18 7.40 -19.45 -4.63
N TYR A 19 7.59 -20.69 -5.01
CA TYR A 19 6.97 -21.87 -4.39
C TYR A 19 7.81 -22.41 -3.23
N ASN A 20 9.12 -22.26 -3.30
CA ASN A 20 10.00 -22.75 -2.25
C ASN A 20 9.89 -21.82 -1.02
N THR A 21 9.50 -22.42 0.11
CA THR A 21 9.37 -21.69 1.37
C THR A 21 10.61 -21.78 2.26
N THR A 22 11.57 -22.65 1.92
CA THR A 22 12.84 -22.76 2.65
C THR A 22 13.82 -21.73 2.13
N PRO A 23 14.36 -20.86 2.99
CA PRO A 23 15.39 -19.91 2.58
C PRO A 23 16.63 -20.60 2.02
N VAL A 24 17.14 -20.09 0.90
CA VAL A 24 18.48 -20.45 0.40
C VAL A 24 19.54 -19.74 1.25
N GLN A 25 19.29 -18.47 1.58
CA GLN A 25 20.21 -17.64 2.34
C GLN A 25 19.49 -16.50 3.03
N ASN A 26 19.87 -16.21 4.27
CA ASN A 26 19.65 -14.92 4.94
C ASN A 26 20.95 -14.10 4.84
N THR A 27 20.85 -12.88 4.37
CA THR A 27 22.01 -12.04 4.10
C THR A 27 21.81 -10.65 4.67
N ASP A 28 22.76 -10.22 5.49
CA ASP A 28 22.94 -8.81 5.81
C ASP A 28 23.81 -8.18 4.70
N THR A 29 23.34 -7.08 4.15
CA THR A 29 23.96 -6.42 2.99
C THR A 29 23.66 -4.92 3.05
N THR A 30 23.94 -4.18 1.97
CA THR A 30 23.68 -2.74 1.88
C THR A 30 22.63 -2.43 0.81
N VAL A 31 22.06 -1.24 0.87
CA VAL A 31 21.13 -0.72 -0.15
C VAL A 31 21.85 -0.65 -1.50
N SER A 32 23.08 -0.14 -1.53
CA SER A 32 23.90 -0.03 -2.73
C SER A 32 24.15 -1.39 -3.40
N PHE A 33 24.36 -2.46 -2.59
CA PHE A 33 24.50 -3.81 -3.13
C PHE A 33 23.15 -4.31 -3.71
N LEU A 34 22.05 -4.14 -2.99
CA LEU A 34 20.71 -4.52 -3.50
C LEU A 34 20.42 -3.79 -4.82
N TYR A 35 20.63 -2.48 -4.90
CA TYR A 35 20.45 -1.71 -6.13
C TYR A 35 21.35 -2.20 -7.26
N SER A 36 22.61 -2.54 -6.95
CA SER A 36 23.53 -3.13 -7.93
C SER A 36 23.06 -4.48 -8.47
N VAL A 37 22.33 -5.27 -7.66
CA VAL A 37 21.72 -6.53 -8.10
C VAL A 37 20.47 -6.24 -8.95
N LEU A 38 19.61 -5.32 -8.51
CA LEU A 38 18.39 -4.96 -9.21
C LEU A 38 18.67 -4.26 -10.56
N SER A 39 19.79 -3.54 -10.70
CA SER A 39 20.15 -2.88 -11.95
C SER A 39 20.62 -3.84 -13.06
N LYS A 40 20.81 -5.15 -12.74
CA LYS A 40 21.36 -6.14 -13.67
C LYS A 40 20.38 -7.30 -13.85
N PRO A 41 19.49 -7.21 -14.82
CA PRO A 41 18.51 -8.27 -15.05
C PRO A 41 19.23 -9.53 -15.59
N LYS A 42 18.72 -10.69 -15.19
CA LYS A 42 19.10 -11.96 -15.81
C LYS A 42 18.36 -12.09 -17.14
N VAL A 43 19.09 -12.21 -18.24
CA VAL A 43 18.49 -12.51 -19.55
C VAL A 43 18.01 -13.95 -19.57
N GLY A 44 16.75 -14.18 -19.86
CA GLY A 44 16.17 -15.51 -19.92
C GLY A 44 14.66 -15.52 -19.61
N PRO A 45 14.06 -16.70 -19.51
CA PRO A 45 12.60 -16.83 -19.31
C PRO A 45 12.10 -16.13 -18.04
N LYS A 46 10.82 -15.74 -18.06
CA LYS A 46 10.13 -15.20 -16.89
C LYS A 46 10.31 -16.12 -15.68
N LYS A 47 10.58 -15.51 -14.50
CA LYS A 47 10.78 -16.24 -13.23
C LYS A 47 11.97 -17.21 -13.23
N SER A 48 12.93 -17.08 -14.16
CA SER A 48 14.14 -17.90 -14.18
C SER A 48 15.23 -17.43 -13.21
N ASN A 49 14.96 -16.38 -12.43
CA ASN A 49 15.85 -15.88 -11.38
C ASN A 49 15.28 -16.22 -10.00
N MET A 50 16.10 -16.04 -8.97
CA MET A 50 15.67 -16.15 -7.58
C MET A 50 14.69 -15.03 -7.20
N CYS A 51 14.11 -15.17 -6.02
CA CYS A 51 13.30 -14.12 -5.41
C CYS A 51 13.79 -13.84 -3.98
N PHE A 52 13.36 -12.71 -3.44
CA PHE A 52 13.77 -12.28 -2.11
C PHE A 52 12.60 -11.75 -1.29
N VAL A 53 12.71 -11.82 0.02
CA VAL A 53 11.93 -11.03 0.97
C VAL A 53 12.83 -9.94 1.52
N GLY A 54 12.38 -8.70 1.55
CA GLY A 54 13.12 -7.55 2.06
C GLY A 54 13.19 -7.53 3.59
N GLY A 55 13.69 -8.60 4.18
CA GLY A 55 13.81 -8.81 5.62
C GLY A 55 14.28 -10.23 5.94
N GLN A 56 14.34 -10.59 7.22
CA GLN A 56 14.75 -11.91 7.68
C GLN A 56 13.56 -12.86 7.82
N VAL A 57 13.71 -14.07 7.27
CA VAL A 57 12.70 -15.14 7.36
C VAL A 57 13.35 -16.43 7.83
N TYR A 58 12.83 -17.03 8.90
CA TYR A 58 13.34 -18.31 9.44
C TYR A 58 12.26 -19.04 10.25
N PRO A 59 12.14 -20.38 10.19
CA PRO A 59 12.88 -21.31 9.30
C PRO A 59 12.25 -21.48 7.92
N LYS A 60 11.00 -21.08 7.73
CA LYS A 60 10.23 -21.20 6.46
C LYS A 60 9.40 -19.96 6.23
N ARG A 61 9.22 -19.59 4.96
CA ARG A 61 8.49 -18.40 4.54
C ARG A 61 6.98 -18.50 4.84
N ASN A 62 6.55 -17.70 5.77
CA ASN A 62 5.16 -17.34 6.10
C ASN A 62 5.20 -16.10 7.02
N ASN A 63 4.04 -15.48 7.25
CA ASN A 63 3.96 -14.27 8.07
C ASN A 63 4.50 -14.48 9.50
N LYS A 64 4.25 -15.63 10.12
CA LYS A 64 4.71 -15.93 11.49
C LYS A 64 6.24 -16.02 11.62
N ASN A 65 6.90 -16.42 10.54
CA ASN A 65 8.34 -16.65 10.49
C ASN A 65 9.10 -15.52 9.78
N THR A 66 8.42 -14.46 9.37
CA THR A 66 9.04 -13.22 8.90
C THR A 66 9.38 -12.41 10.13
N LEU A 67 10.67 -12.37 10.47
CA LEU A 67 11.16 -11.80 11.73
C LEU A 67 11.17 -10.27 11.68
N ASN A 68 11.49 -9.71 10.52
CA ASN A 68 11.52 -8.27 10.31
C ASN A 68 11.40 -7.92 8.83
N ARG A 69 11.23 -6.62 8.57
CA ARG A 69 11.38 -6.01 7.24
C ARG A 69 12.39 -4.86 7.34
N SER A 70 13.35 -4.84 6.46
CA SER A 70 14.30 -3.72 6.25
C SER A 70 14.15 -3.07 4.88
N VAL A 71 13.26 -3.62 4.06
CA VAL A 71 12.91 -3.11 2.73
C VAL A 71 11.43 -3.33 2.49
N LEU A 72 10.69 -2.30 2.13
CA LEU A 72 9.33 -2.41 1.61
C LEU A 72 9.38 -2.68 0.11
N THR A 73 8.46 -3.50 -0.39
CA THR A 73 8.44 -3.92 -1.79
C THR A 73 7.02 -3.85 -2.34
N PHE A 74 6.87 -3.23 -3.51
CA PHE A 74 5.60 -2.99 -4.19
C PHE A 74 5.66 -3.54 -5.61
N ASP A 75 4.62 -4.21 -6.07
CA ASP A 75 4.47 -4.70 -7.45
C ASP A 75 3.28 -3.97 -8.10
N PHE A 76 3.51 -3.25 -9.19
CA PHE A 76 2.51 -2.48 -9.92
C PHE A 76 2.31 -3.09 -11.30
N ASP A 77 1.16 -3.74 -11.52
CA ASP A 77 0.91 -4.56 -12.70
C ASP A 77 -0.07 -3.94 -13.72
N GLU A 78 -0.92 -3.00 -13.32
CA GLU A 78 -2.01 -2.44 -14.13
C GLU A 78 -1.93 -0.91 -14.25
N MET A 79 -0.72 -0.39 -14.45
CA MET A 79 -0.52 1.05 -14.64
C MET A 79 -1.06 1.52 -16.00
N PRO A 80 -1.48 2.78 -16.11
CA PRO A 80 -1.88 3.37 -17.41
C PRO A 80 -0.76 3.27 -18.45
N PRO A 81 -1.10 3.15 -19.75
CA PRO A 81 -0.09 3.17 -20.82
C PRO A 81 0.83 4.38 -20.71
N TYR A 82 2.12 4.18 -20.93
CA TYR A 82 3.18 5.20 -20.88
C TYR A 82 3.35 5.89 -19.52
N PHE A 83 2.84 5.29 -18.46
CA PHE A 83 2.99 5.81 -17.10
C PHE A 83 4.43 5.61 -16.62
N ASN A 84 5.08 6.69 -16.20
CA ASN A 84 6.42 6.66 -15.63
C ASN A 84 6.34 6.61 -14.10
N LEU A 85 6.51 5.40 -13.53
CA LEU A 85 6.47 5.18 -12.09
C LEU A 85 7.60 5.92 -11.36
N PHE A 86 8.81 5.95 -11.93
CA PHE A 86 9.97 6.61 -11.30
C PHE A 86 9.70 8.10 -11.07
N GLU A 87 9.30 8.83 -12.11
CA GLU A 87 8.99 10.25 -11.99
C GLU A 87 7.81 10.50 -11.05
N HIS A 88 6.79 9.65 -11.12
CA HIS A 88 5.63 9.77 -10.23
C HIS A 88 5.99 9.62 -8.75
N VAL A 89 6.82 8.62 -8.41
CA VAL A 89 7.30 8.41 -7.04
C VAL A 89 8.23 9.56 -6.62
N ARG A 90 9.16 9.97 -7.49
CA ARG A 90 10.11 11.05 -7.20
C ARG A 90 9.44 12.39 -6.86
N GLU A 91 8.29 12.66 -7.46
CA GLU A 91 7.52 13.88 -7.17
C GLU A 91 6.79 13.85 -5.82
N ARG A 92 6.53 12.66 -5.25
CA ARG A 92 5.66 12.47 -4.08
C ARG A 92 6.35 11.89 -2.87
N PHE A 93 7.51 11.30 -3.06
CA PHE A 93 8.26 10.60 -2.02
C PHE A 93 9.68 11.15 -1.94
N MET A 94 10.03 11.71 -0.79
CA MET A 94 11.27 12.50 -0.61
C MET A 94 12.46 11.67 -0.12
N PHE A 95 12.30 10.37 0.04
CA PHE A 95 13.34 9.46 0.55
C PHE A 95 13.94 8.61 -0.56
N GLY A 96 15.06 7.93 -0.24
CA GLY A 96 15.70 7.01 -1.15
C GLY A 96 14.81 5.83 -1.55
N PHE A 97 14.76 5.52 -2.83
CA PHE A 97 14.03 4.37 -3.39
C PHE A 97 14.65 3.89 -4.69
N ALA A 98 14.26 2.71 -5.14
CA ALA A 98 14.55 2.24 -6.51
C ALA A 98 13.29 1.69 -7.16
N VAL A 99 13.21 1.83 -8.48
CA VAL A 99 12.20 1.18 -9.32
C VAL A 99 12.88 0.31 -10.37
N TYR A 100 12.22 -0.79 -10.74
CA TYR A 100 12.69 -1.63 -11.83
C TYR A 100 11.54 -2.31 -12.55
N SER A 101 11.72 -2.50 -13.86
CA SER A 101 10.70 -3.13 -14.69
C SER A 101 10.62 -4.63 -14.43
N THR A 102 9.39 -5.19 -14.57
CA THR A 102 9.19 -6.64 -14.53
C THR A 102 9.44 -7.26 -15.90
N HIS A 103 9.50 -8.58 -15.97
CA HIS A 103 9.78 -9.32 -17.21
C HIS A 103 8.85 -9.00 -18.40
N ASN A 104 7.59 -8.70 -18.11
CA ASN A 104 6.57 -8.43 -19.14
C ASN A 104 6.26 -6.93 -19.27
N HIS A 105 7.14 -6.07 -18.80
CA HIS A 105 7.00 -4.63 -18.95
C HIS A 105 7.08 -4.23 -20.42
N THR A 106 6.21 -3.31 -20.83
CA THR A 106 6.29 -2.53 -22.07
C THR A 106 5.77 -1.13 -21.80
N GLU A 107 6.10 -0.16 -22.65
CA GLU A 107 5.58 1.21 -22.50
C GLU A 107 4.05 1.28 -22.59
N GLU A 108 3.41 0.41 -23.39
CA GLU A 108 1.96 0.34 -23.51
C GLU A 108 1.29 -0.39 -22.34
N LYS A 109 2.05 -1.23 -21.62
CA LYS A 109 1.61 -1.96 -20.43
C LYS A 109 2.72 -1.92 -19.37
N PRO A 110 2.90 -0.77 -18.73
CA PRO A 110 3.95 -0.64 -17.72
C PRO A 110 3.72 -1.60 -16.56
N ARG A 111 4.79 -2.29 -16.17
CA ARG A 111 4.82 -3.21 -15.03
C ARG A 111 6.11 -3.02 -14.30
N MET A 112 6.03 -2.41 -13.13
CA MET A 112 7.20 -1.95 -12.39
C MET A 112 7.13 -2.39 -10.93
N ARG A 113 8.28 -2.47 -10.30
CA ARG A 113 8.44 -2.69 -8.87
C ARG A 113 9.12 -1.51 -8.23
N LEU A 114 8.59 -1.13 -7.07
CA LEU A 114 9.19 -0.13 -6.21
C LEU A 114 9.80 -0.82 -4.99
N VAL A 115 10.98 -0.37 -4.61
CA VAL A 115 11.73 -0.84 -3.45
C VAL A 115 12.10 0.36 -2.60
N ILE A 116 11.67 0.37 -1.34
CA ILE A 116 11.94 1.42 -0.36
C ILE A 116 12.76 0.82 0.78
N PRO A 117 14.05 1.14 0.90
CA PRO A 117 14.86 0.77 2.07
C PRO A 117 14.36 1.46 3.34
N LEU A 118 14.50 0.80 4.47
CA LEU A 118 14.18 1.33 5.79
C LEU A 118 15.46 1.64 6.57
N ASP A 119 15.38 2.59 7.49
CA ASP A 119 16.51 3.03 8.34
C ASP A 119 17.04 1.92 9.24
N LYS A 120 16.19 0.99 9.62
CA LYS A 120 16.48 -0.19 10.46
C LYS A 120 15.55 -1.36 10.10
N PRO A 121 15.84 -2.59 10.55
CA PRO A 121 14.89 -3.69 10.49
C PRO A 121 13.72 -3.46 11.47
N TYR A 122 12.48 -3.59 10.97
CA TYR A 122 11.24 -3.46 11.74
C TYR A 122 10.58 -4.81 11.94
N GLU A 123 10.27 -5.16 13.19
CA GLU A 123 9.43 -6.30 13.54
C GLU A 123 7.96 -5.86 13.40
N LEU A 124 7.33 -6.24 12.30
CA LEU A 124 5.97 -5.83 11.96
C LEU A 124 4.99 -7.01 12.05
N SER A 125 3.83 -6.76 12.61
CA SER A 125 2.69 -7.64 12.40
C SER A 125 2.22 -7.59 10.93
N PRO A 126 1.50 -8.63 10.44
CA PRO A 126 0.93 -8.60 9.10
C PRO A 126 -0.01 -7.40 8.86
N GLN A 127 -0.68 -6.92 9.91
CA GLN A 127 -1.60 -5.78 9.87
C GLN A 127 -0.83 -4.46 9.73
N GLU A 128 0.22 -4.25 10.52
CA GLU A 128 1.08 -3.06 10.43
C GLU A 128 1.78 -2.98 9.06
N TYR A 129 2.32 -4.10 8.57
CA TYR A 129 2.93 -4.14 7.25
C TYR A 129 1.93 -3.77 6.15
N ARG A 130 0.74 -4.38 6.17
CA ARG A 130 -0.34 -4.07 5.23
C ARG A 130 -0.73 -2.60 5.29
N ALA A 131 -0.92 -2.06 6.50
CA ALA A 131 -1.29 -0.66 6.69
C ALA A 131 -0.22 0.30 6.16
N ALA A 132 1.07 -0.01 6.36
CA ALA A 132 2.19 0.77 5.82
C ALA A 132 2.21 0.75 4.28
N ILE A 133 2.05 -0.43 3.67
CA ILE A 133 1.98 -0.57 2.20
C ILE A 133 0.79 0.23 1.65
N GLN A 134 -0.39 0.10 2.23
CA GLN A 134 -1.60 0.82 1.80
C GLN A 134 -1.45 2.34 1.98
N TYR A 135 -0.91 2.79 3.10
CA TYR A 135 -0.68 4.21 3.33
C TYR A 135 0.27 4.81 2.29
N ILE A 136 1.41 4.16 2.04
CA ILE A 136 2.36 4.64 1.03
C ILE A 136 1.70 4.64 -0.35
N THR A 137 0.99 3.57 -0.72
CA THR A 137 0.39 3.47 -2.06
C THR A 137 -0.76 4.47 -2.26
N ASN A 138 -1.71 4.54 -1.31
CA ASN A 138 -2.95 5.28 -1.50
C ASN A 138 -2.84 6.74 -1.08
N ASP A 139 -2.13 7.02 0.03
CA ASP A 139 -2.10 8.36 0.64
C ASP A 139 -0.87 9.17 0.23
N VAL A 140 0.27 8.51 0.01
CA VAL A 140 1.51 9.18 -0.42
C VAL A 140 1.63 9.19 -1.93
N LEU A 141 1.54 8.02 -2.57
CA LEU A 141 1.73 7.89 -4.02
C LEU A 141 0.44 8.11 -4.82
N GLU A 142 -0.73 8.07 -4.20
CA GLU A 142 -2.04 8.23 -4.86
C GLU A 142 -2.22 7.25 -6.04
N LEU A 143 -1.80 5.98 -5.85
CA LEU A 143 -1.90 4.90 -6.84
C LEU A 143 -2.93 3.85 -6.41
N ASP A 144 -3.66 3.30 -7.39
CA ASP A 144 -4.70 2.27 -7.21
C ASP A 144 -4.39 0.94 -7.93
N CYS A 145 -3.19 0.83 -8.52
CA CYS A 145 -2.76 -0.29 -9.36
C CYS A 145 -1.77 -1.25 -8.69
N LEU A 146 -1.73 -1.28 -7.33
CA LEU A 146 -0.89 -2.19 -6.57
C LEU A 146 -1.40 -3.63 -6.67
N ASP A 147 -0.51 -4.59 -6.94
CA ASP A 147 -0.84 -6.02 -6.74
C ASP A 147 -1.10 -6.28 -5.24
N PRO A 148 -2.31 -6.77 -4.86
CA PRO A 148 -2.66 -7.06 -3.47
C PRO A 148 -1.70 -8.02 -2.76
N ALA A 149 -0.94 -8.84 -3.49
CA ALA A 149 0.10 -9.69 -2.91
C ALA A 149 1.20 -8.86 -2.21
N SER A 150 1.45 -7.62 -2.64
CA SER A 150 2.40 -6.71 -2.00
C SER A 150 2.05 -6.38 -0.56
N GLU A 151 0.79 -6.52 -0.15
CA GLU A 151 0.31 -6.30 1.22
C GLU A 151 0.64 -7.46 2.17
N VAL A 152 1.20 -8.55 1.67
CA VAL A 152 1.50 -9.75 2.47
C VAL A 152 2.92 -9.65 3.02
N LEU A 153 3.06 -9.64 4.36
CA LEU A 153 4.35 -9.49 5.07
C LEU A 153 5.43 -10.45 4.56
N SER A 154 5.09 -11.69 4.22
CA SER A 154 6.02 -12.72 3.75
C SER A 154 6.10 -12.83 2.21
N GLN A 155 5.53 -11.86 1.48
CA GLN A 155 5.56 -11.88 0.01
C GLN A 155 7.00 -11.79 -0.52
N VAL A 156 7.30 -12.62 -1.51
CA VAL A 156 8.56 -12.55 -2.24
C VAL A 156 8.46 -11.57 -3.39
N MET A 157 9.59 -10.90 -3.64
CA MET A 157 9.81 -10.08 -4.81
C MET A 157 10.83 -10.78 -5.72
N PHE A 158 10.54 -10.86 -7.01
CA PHE A 158 11.46 -11.49 -7.96
C PHE A 158 12.66 -10.59 -8.23
N LEU A 159 13.85 -11.18 -8.21
CA LEU A 159 15.02 -10.55 -8.83
C LEU A 159 14.76 -10.41 -10.34
N PRO A 160 15.27 -9.33 -10.96
CA PRO A 160 14.88 -8.97 -12.31
C PRO A 160 15.25 -10.03 -13.35
N THR A 161 14.35 -10.21 -14.31
CA THR A 161 14.58 -10.98 -15.55
C THR A 161 14.05 -10.21 -16.73
N CYS A 162 14.66 -10.33 -17.88
CA CYS A 162 14.21 -9.74 -19.16
C CYS A 162 14.52 -10.67 -20.33
N GLU A 163 13.82 -10.50 -21.44
CA GLU A 163 14.21 -11.12 -22.73
C GLU A 163 15.25 -10.27 -23.43
N ASP A 164 15.06 -8.96 -23.42
CA ASP A 164 15.99 -7.98 -24.01
C ASP A 164 16.45 -6.99 -22.90
N PRO A 165 17.74 -6.93 -22.59
CA PRO A 165 18.25 -5.99 -21.58
C PRO A 165 18.15 -4.52 -22.02
N ASN A 166 17.93 -4.21 -23.31
CA ASN A 166 17.78 -2.83 -23.78
C ASN A 166 16.43 -2.21 -23.42
N ILE A 167 15.42 -3.04 -23.09
CA ILE A 167 14.09 -2.57 -22.66
C ILE A 167 13.91 -2.66 -21.15
N TYR A 168 14.93 -3.17 -20.44
CA TYR A 168 14.89 -3.23 -18.98
C TYR A 168 15.15 -1.84 -18.38
N GLU A 169 14.27 -1.43 -17.50
CA GLU A 169 14.37 -0.15 -16.80
C GLU A 169 14.75 -0.37 -15.36
N PHE A 170 15.70 0.44 -14.89
CA PHE A 170 16.10 0.54 -13.49
C PHE A 170 16.53 1.98 -13.21
N ASP A 171 15.88 2.60 -12.25
CA ASP A 171 16.21 3.93 -11.77
C ASP A 171 16.16 3.98 -10.24
N TYR A 172 16.87 4.91 -9.63
CA TYR A 172 16.87 5.10 -8.18
C TYR A 172 17.07 6.57 -7.79
N VAL A 173 16.67 6.89 -6.59
CA VAL A 173 16.94 8.16 -5.91
C VAL A 173 17.81 7.86 -4.70
N ASP A 174 18.92 8.59 -4.58
CA ASP A 174 19.83 8.55 -3.45
C ASP A 174 19.55 9.77 -2.55
N GLU A 175 18.65 9.56 -1.61
CA GLU A 175 18.23 10.53 -0.61
C GLU A 175 18.18 9.85 0.76
N GLU A 176 17.86 10.58 1.82
CA GLU A 176 17.74 10.04 3.17
C GLU A 176 16.89 8.77 3.22
N ILE A 177 17.30 7.82 4.06
CA ILE A 177 16.62 6.54 4.21
C ILE A 177 15.30 6.74 4.97
N PHE A 178 14.26 6.07 4.50
CA PHE A 178 12.92 6.20 5.02
C PHE A 178 12.77 5.65 6.45
N ILE A 179 12.26 6.47 7.37
CA ILE A 179 12.00 6.14 8.78
C ILE A 179 10.54 5.72 8.93
N LEU A 180 10.31 4.42 9.10
CA LEU A 180 8.94 3.89 9.16
C LEU A 180 8.23 4.25 10.48
N ASP A 181 8.95 4.48 11.57
CA ASP A 181 8.37 4.89 12.88
C ASP A 181 7.45 6.11 12.73
N GLU A 182 7.79 7.06 11.85
CA GLU A 182 6.99 8.27 11.63
C GLU A 182 5.56 7.97 11.13
N ILE A 183 5.40 6.82 10.48
CA ILE A 183 4.08 6.37 9.97
C ILE A 183 3.41 5.41 10.96
N LEU A 184 4.18 4.53 11.61
CA LEU A 184 3.62 3.51 12.51
C LEU A 184 2.79 4.10 13.63
N ASP A 185 3.25 5.18 14.25
CA ASP A 185 2.51 5.91 15.28
C ASP A 185 1.14 6.41 14.76
N ARG A 186 1.11 6.88 13.51
CA ARG A 186 -0.15 7.31 12.85
C ARG A 186 -1.03 6.12 12.49
N LEU A 187 -0.43 5.02 12.03
CA LEU A 187 -1.15 3.80 11.69
C LEU A 187 -1.74 3.11 12.91
N GLU A 188 -1.08 3.17 14.08
CA GLU A 188 -1.65 2.70 15.34
C GLU A 188 -2.89 3.50 15.73
N VAL A 189 -2.87 4.81 15.57
CA VAL A 189 -4.03 5.68 15.82
C VAL A 189 -5.17 5.33 14.82
N ILE A 190 -4.86 5.11 13.56
CA ILE A 190 -5.84 4.70 12.54
C ILE A 190 -6.33 3.27 12.79
N ALA A 191 -5.45 2.35 13.18
CA ALA A 191 -5.82 0.98 13.50
C ALA A 191 -6.66 0.90 14.78
N GLN A 192 -6.36 1.68 15.81
CA GLN A 192 -7.19 1.78 17.03
C GLN A 192 -8.55 2.39 16.72
N ALA A 193 -8.61 3.45 15.90
CA ALA A 193 -9.87 4.01 15.43
C ALA A 193 -10.67 3.04 14.54
N SER A 194 -9.99 2.18 13.77
CA SER A 194 -10.66 1.18 12.92
C SER A 194 -11.02 -0.10 13.67
N THR A 195 -10.37 -0.45 14.78
CA THR A 195 -10.78 -1.59 15.64
C THR A 195 -12.04 -1.29 16.44
N GLU A 196 -12.33 -0.03 16.73
CA GLU A 196 -13.63 0.35 17.30
C GLU A 196 -14.80 0.26 16.30
N ASP A 197 -14.52 0.14 14.99
CA ASP A 197 -15.53 0.20 13.92
C ASP A 197 -15.51 -0.99 12.93
N VAL A 198 -14.80 -2.09 13.21
CA VAL A 198 -14.93 -3.33 12.41
C VAL A 198 -16.21 -4.04 12.79
N GLN A 199 -17.32 -3.49 12.33
CA GLN A 199 -18.61 -4.17 12.36
C GLN A 199 -18.55 -5.44 11.51
N SER A 200 -19.07 -6.54 12.04
CA SER A 200 -19.08 -7.83 11.34
C SER A 200 -19.82 -7.74 9.99
N ASN A 201 -19.50 -8.67 9.08
CA ASN A 201 -20.26 -8.77 7.82
C ASN A 201 -21.78 -8.93 8.06
N GLU A 202 -22.17 -9.62 9.13
CA GLU A 202 -23.58 -9.76 9.52
C GLU A 202 -24.23 -8.43 9.89
N TYR A 203 -23.51 -7.56 10.57
CA TYR A 203 -23.94 -6.21 10.88
C TYR A 203 -24.22 -5.38 9.62
N TRP A 204 -23.30 -5.40 8.63
CA TRP A 204 -23.50 -4.69 7.37
C TRP A 204 -24.60 -5.29 6.53
N LEU A 205 -24.73 -6.62 6.51
CA LEU A 205 -25.85 -7.30 5.85
C LEU A 205 -27.19 -6.95 6.48
N ASP A 206 -27.23 -6.81 7.81
CA ASP A 206 -28.44 -6.39 8.53
C ASP A 206 -28.85 -4.94 8.19
N ILE A 207 -27.87 -4.03 8.06
CA ILE A 207 -28.13 -2.67 7.54
C ILE A 207 -28.65 -2.73 6.10
N LEU A 208 -27.98 -3.46 5.22
CA LEU A 208 -28.31 -3.53 3.80
C LEU A 208 -29.66 -4.16 3.49
N ARG A 209 -30.21 -4.96 4.41
CA ARG A 209 -31.58 -5.51 4.29
C ARG A 209 -32.67 -4.48 4.45
N GLY A 210 -32.35 -3.29 4.95
CA GLY A 210 -33.28 -2.23 5.27
C GLY A 210 -33.72 -2.26 6.73
N LYS A 211 -34.23 -1.14 7.22
CA LYS A 211 -34.62 -0.94 8.60
C LYS A 211 -36.06 -0.41 8.69
N GLY A 212 -36.71 -0.70 9.82
CA GLY A 212 -37.98 -0.09 10.19
C GLY A 212 -37.83 1.27 10.85
N GLU A 213 -38.97 1.87 11.28
CA GLU A 213 -38.96 3.12 12.03
C GLU A 213 -38.05 3.06 13.26
N GLY A 214 -37.32 4.15 13.51
CA GLY A 214 -36.39 4.29 14.63
C GLY A 214 -34.94 3.92 14.35
N GLY A 215 -34.63 3.07 13.34
CA GLY A 215 -33.26 2.65 13.01
C GLY A 215 -32.69 3.23 11.71
N ARG A 216 -33.53 3.75 10.83
CA ARG A 216 -33.17 4.15 9.45
C ARG A 216 -32.14 5.27 9.39
N ASN A 217 -32.31 6.31 10.19
CA ASN A 217 -31.45 7.49 10.17
C ASN A 217 -30.02 7.16 10.65
N GLN A 218 -29.94 6.36 11.72
CA GLN A 218 -28.65 5.86 12.21
C GLN A 218 -27.97 4.96 11.17
N SER A 219 -28.71 4.03 10.56
CA SER A 219 -28.18 3.16 9.52
C SER A 219 -27.77 3.92 8.25
N CYS A 220 -28.50 4.99 7.89
CA CYS A 220 -28.12 5.91 6.82
C CYS A 220 -26.75 6.57 7.11
N ALA A 221 -26.58 7.11 8.31
CA ALA A 221 -25.32 7.73 8.72
C ALA A 221 -24.15 6.72 8.72
N GLN A 222 -24.40 5.51 9.23
CA GLN A 222 -23.40 4.44 9.28
C GLN A 222 -22.98 3.97 7.88
N LEU A 223 -23.94 3.71 6.98
CA LEU A 223 -23.68 3.30 5.61
C LEU A 223 -22.93 4.40 4.84
N THR A 224 -23.39 5.65 4.95
CA THR A 224 -22.73 6.81 4.34
C THR A 224 -21.28 6.93 4.81
N GLY A 225 -21.04 6.89 6.11
CA GLY A 225 -19.70 6.97 6.68
C GLY A 225 -18.81 5.80 6.25
N HIS A 226 -19.37 4.58 6.14
CA HIS A 226 -18.66 3.41 5.68
C HIS A 226 -18.18 3.53 4.22
N LEU A 227 -19.05 4.03 3.34
CA LEU A 227 -18.72 4.24 1.92
C LEU A 227 -17.68 5.34 1.74
N LEU A 228 -17.90 6.49 2.39
CA LEU A 228 -17.01 7.64 2.26
C LEU A 228 -15.62 7.36 2.84
N ARG A 229 -15.51 6.67 3.99
CA ARG A 229 -14.22 6.27 4.57
C ARG A 229 -13.41 5.30 3.71
N ARG A 230 -14.06 4.60 2.78
CA ARG A 230 -13.43 3.74 1.75
C ARG A 230 -13.19 4.46 0.43
N PHE A 231 -13.16 5.79 0.44
CA PHE A 231 -12.90 6.64 -0.70
C PHE A 231 -13.84 6.45 -1.90
N ILE A 232 -15.06 5.92 -1.65
CA ILE A 232 -16.08 5.88 -2.70
C ILE A 232 -16.50 7.33 -2.99
N ASP A 233 -16.53 7.66 -4.28
CA ASP A 233 -16.94 8.98 -4.74
C ASP A 233 -18.28 9.41 -4.10
N PRO A 234 -18.41 10.64 -3.58
CA PRO A 234 -19.61 11.09 -2.88
C PRO A 234 -20.90 10.97 -3.69
N TYR A 235 -20.85 11.15 -5.01
CA TYR A 235 -22.05 10.99 -5.87
C TYR A 235 -22.44 9.52 -5.97
N VAL A 236 -21.45 8.63 -6.14
CA VAL A 236 -21.68 7.17 -6.16
C VAL A 236 -22.19 6.69 -4.80
N ALA A 237 -21.60 7.15 -3.70
CA ALA A 237 -22.05 6.82 -2.35
C ALA A 237 -23.49 7.29 -2.10
N TYR A 238 -23.85 8.48 -2.58
CA TYR A 238 -25.21 9.01 -2.47
C TYR A 238 -26.23 8.15 -3.21
N GLU A 239 -25.95 7.72 -4.42
CA GLU A 239 -26.81 6.81 -5.18
C GLU A 239 -26.98 5.46 -4.49
N ILE A 240 -25.90 4.89 -3.96
CA ILE A 240 -25.97 3.64 -3.18
C ILE A 240 -26.87 3.79 -1.96
N VAL A 241 -26.78 4.90 -1.23
CA VAL A 241 -27.61 5.18 -0.05
C VAL A 241 -29.08 5.40 -0.43
N ASN A 242 -29.37 6.05 -1.56
CA ASN A 242 -30.73 6.16 -2.11
C ASN A 242 -31.32 4.78 -2.44
N MET A 243 -30.59 3.94 -3.18
CA MET A 243 -31.02 2.57 -3.49
C MET A 243 -31.23 1.73 -2.22
N TRP A 244 -30.40 1.91 -1.21
CA TRP A 244 -30.59 1.26 0.08
C TRP A 244 -31.86 1.75 0.77
N ASN A 245 -32.18 3.06 0.70
CA ASN A 245 -33.35 3.63 1.35
C ASN A 245 -34.67 3.04 0.83
N GLU A 246 -34.72 2.60 -0.42
CA GLU A 246 -35.87 1.90 -1.00
C GLU A 246 -36.19 0.57 -0.28
N ARG A 247 -35.24 -0.01 0.41
CA ARG A 247 -35.39 -1.25 1.19
C ARG A 247 -35.90 -1.02 2.60
N ASN A 248 -35.96 0.23 3.06
CA ASN A 248 -36.50 0.59 4.36
C ASN A 248 -38.05 0.57 4.33
N ASN A 249 -38.66 0.24 5.44
CA ASN A 249 -40.11 0.22 5.54
C ASN A 249 -40.62 1.01 6.77
N PRO A 250 -41.22 2.20 6.57
CA PRO A 250 -41.23 2.99 5.33
C PRO A 250 -39.85 3.58 5.00
N PRO A 251 -39.57 4.00 3.76
CA PRO A 251 -38.35 4.71 3.42
C PRO A 251 -38.18 6.01 4.22
N LEU A 252 -36.91 6.45 4.45
CA LEU A 252 -36.67 7.80 4.95
C LEU A 252 -37.20 8.84 3.96
N PRO A 253 -37.82 9.91 4.42
CA PRO A 253 -38.12 11.06 3.60
C PRO A 253 -36.82 11.60 2.95
N GLN A 254 -36.85 11.95 1.67
CA GLN A 254 -35.69 12.39 0.94
C GLN A 254 -34.92 13.52 1.65
N LYS A 255 -35.63 14.50 2.17
CA LYS A 255 -35.03 15.61 2.91
C LYS A 255 -34.24 15.16 4.15
N GLU A 256 -34.67 14.11 4.82
CA GLU A 256 -34.03 13.56 6.00
C GLU A 256 -32.76 12.78 5.59
N LEU A 257 -32.85 11.97 4.53
CA LEU A 257 -31.69 11.29 3.93
C LEU A 257 -30.64 12.29 3.49
N ASP A 258 -31.00 13.32 2.73
CA ASP A 258 -30.11 14.37 2.25
C ASP A 258 -29.39 15.10 3.39
N THR A 259 -30.13 15.41 4.45
CA THR A 259 -29.57 16.08 5.64
C THR A 259 -28.55 15.21 6.32
N THR A 260 -28.85 13.92 6.51
CA THR A 260 -27.96 12.95 7.15
C THR A 260 -26.72 12.73 6.29
N PHE A 261 -26.90 12.46 4.99
CA PHE A 261 -25.78 12.26 4.05
C PHE A 261 -24.82 13.45 4.03
N ASN A 262 -25.37 14.67 3.85
CA ASN A 262 -24.55 15.90 3.80
C ASN A 262 -23.84 16.19 5.13
N SER A 263 -24.44 15.85 6.28
CA SER A 263 -23.80 15.98 7.58
C SER A 263 -22.56 15.09 7.68
N ILE A 264 -22.69 13.81 7.32
CA ILE A 264 -21.58 12.85 7.34
C ILE A 264 -20.51 13.22 6.32
N LEU A 265 -20.90 13.65 5.11
CA LEU A 265 -19.96 14.11 4.07
C LEU A 265 -19.10 15.28 4.56
N ARG A 266 -19.70 16.28 5.21
CA ARG A 266 -18.95 17.42 5.78
C ARG A 266 -17.98 16.97 6.87
N THR A 267 -18.43 16.09 7.76
CA THR A 267 -17.55 15.53 8.81
C THR A 267 -16.35 14.83 8.22
N GLU A 268 -16.56 14.00 7.19
CA GLU A 268 -15.50 13.27 6.53
C GLU A 268 -14.54 14.20 5.75
N GLN A 269 -15.07 15.24 5.09
CA GLN A 269 -14.26 16.27 4.43
C GLN A 269 -13.42 17.08 5.42
N THR A 270 -13.98 17.42 6.59
CA THR A 270 -13.26 18.12 7.66
C THR A 270 -12.12 17.24 8.18
N ARG A 271 -12.39 15.98 8.47
CA ARG A 271 -11.37 15.00 8.89
C ARG A 271 -10.22 14.90 7.90
N ARG A 272 -10.53 14.72 6.61
CA ARG A 272 -9.51 14.64 5.54
C ARG A 272 -8.72 15.93 5.36
N ASN A 273 -9.35 17.09 5.59
CA ASN A 273 -8.66 18.38 5.51
C ASN A 273 -7.80 18.64 6.74
N GLU A 274 -8.21 18.19 7.92
CA GLU A 274 -7.41 18.22 9.14
C GLU A 274 -6.19 17.32 8.99
N ASP A 275 -6.35 16.11 8.45
CA ASP A 275 -5.26 15.19 8.12
C ASP A 275 -4.31 15.83 7.08
N LYS A 276 -4.82 16.48 6.02
CA LYS A 276 -4.01 17.23 5.05
C LYS A 276 -3.32 18.46 5.64
N VAL A 277 -3.96 19.18 6.55
CA VAL A 277 -3.39 20.37 7.23
C VAL A 277 -2.33 19.96 8.25
N VAL A 278 -2.45 18.82 8.89
CA VAL A 278 -1.39 18.23 9.73
C VAL A 278 -0.20 17.84 8.86
N MET A 279 -0.43 17.24 7.68
CA MET A 279 0.60 16.92 6.68
C MET A 279 1.29 18.17 6.09
N SER A 280 0.58 19.31 5.98
CA SER A 280 1.11 20.55 5.40
C SER A 280 1.73 21.52 6.42
N LYS A 281 1.57 21.29 7.72
CA LYS A 281 2.01 22.22 8.79
C LYS A 281 3.34 21.88 9.42
N GLU A 282 3.85 20.69 9.24
CA GLU A 282 5.23 20.37 9.60
C GLU A 282 5.98 20.00 8.32
N PRO A 283 6.84 20.91 7.82
CA PRO A 283 7.82 20.47 6.85
C PRO A 283 8.72 19.44 7.55
N ILE A 284 8.85 18.26 6.96
CA ILE A 284 9.85 17.24 7.33
C ILE A 284 11.23 17.75 6.87
N ILE A 285 11.56 18.97 7.27
CA ILE A 285 12.87 19.58 7.07
C ILE A 285 13.28 20.18 8.41
N ARG A 286 14.12 19.43 9.11
CA ARG A 286 14.93 20.07 10.17
C ARG A 286 16.02 20.86 9.48
N SER A 287 15.97 22.18 9.70
CA SER A 287 17.07 23.12 9.41
C SER A 287 18.36 22.71 10.12
#